data_0b2b5b38895a7f5b2bdec8e250111d25
#
_entry.id   0b2b5b38895a7f5b2bdec8e250111d25
#
_cell.length_a   1.000
_cell.length_b   1.000
_cell.length_c   1.000
_cell.angle_alpha   90.00
_cell.angle_beta   90.00
_cell.angle_gamma   90.00
#
_symmetry.space_group_name_H-M   'P 1'
#
loop_
_entity.id
_entity.type
_entity.pdbx_description
1 polymer ?
#
loop_
_entity_poly.entity_id
_entity_poly.type
_entity_poly.pdbx_seq_one_letter_code
_entity_poly.pdbx_strand_id
1 'polypeptide(L)'
;LQNSLNFIDGLRIDRALKFVWQAAPQWTALSTLLLIIESVIPLATLYIFKLVVDHLTGTNASIESGSDFQSLSILIAAALGLAILSNLCNALLGYANEMQTHLVADHMQHLVQAKSINMDLAYYEHPKSYDKLHRAQREAPSRPLRIISGMTELALNSLTLVGAFALLLMFDWIVVIVVLAASIPVLIYRIKYAEALYQLHREKTASERLSRYFNEVITTAEKAKEVRAFGFGPLIANRFSEIRLMIRASLHLISGQAYRRQFITESTAAFAGYGALAFIVYATVQKSISLGETVMYFGAFQVAISSLRPTLSGLAKLYENNLFLSTLYEFLNVPKSVPDPLHPMAVPRPWRSGLRVENLSFHYPGTDRPILHDIVMTIRPGEIVALVGRNGSGKTTLTKLLCRLYDPDTGQITIDGTDLRNFKIEDLRGEISVVYQDFGRYHMTARENIMLGRPDIAPDDPSIVQAAQWAGIHDYLIRLPKGYDTVMSRTFADGEELSIGQWQKLALARAFVRDSQLILLDEPTSSFDATAEFEFFEKFREMARGRSALIISHRFSTVRLADRIYVLDAGHLIEQGNHEELLALDGVYADLYRQQASYYQDESQSVNNNNIPALSTAFSK
;
A
#
# COMPACT_ATOMS: atom_id res chain seq x y z
N LEU A 1 -19.27 17.81 -26.20
CA LEU A 1 -18.05 17.88 -27.03
C LEU A 1 -16.81 18.19 -26.18
N GLN A 2 -16.85 19.15 -25.25
CA GLN A 2 -15.71 19.49 -24.39
C GLN A 2 -15.36 18.35 -23.38
N ASN A 3 -16.37 17.65 -22.85
CA ASN A 3 -16.18 16.47 -22.00
C ASN A 3 -15.67 15.24 -22.78
N SER A 4 -15.99 15.12 -24.07
CA SER A 4 -15.49 14.03 -24.92
C SER A 4 -14.03 14.24 -25.36
N LEU A 5 -13.58 15.48 -25.49
CA LEU A 5 -12.16 15.81 -25.75
C LEU A 5 -11.31 15.52 -24.49
N ASN A 6 -11.79 15.88 -23.30
CA ASN A 6 -11.13 15.52 -22.03
C ASN A 6 -11.05 14.00 -21.78
N PHE A 7 -11.97 13.21 -22.37
CA PHE A 7 -11.94 11.76 -22.30
C PHE A 7 -10.78 11.17 -23.13
N ILE A 8 -10.56 11.69 -24.35
CA ILE A 8 -9.46 11.21 -25.22
C ILE A 8 -8.10 11.59 -24.62
N ASP A 9 -7.95 12.81 -24.10
CA ASP A 9 -6.75 13.24 -23.37
C ASP A 9 -6.56 12.48 -22.05
N GLY A 10 -7.65 12.00 -21.44
CA GLY A 10 -7.64 11.14 -20.26
C GLY A 10 -7.24 9.69 -20.54
N LEU A 11 -7.29 9.21 -21.78
CA LEU A 11 -7.07 7.80 -22.13
C LEU A 11 -5.60 7.35 -22.15
N ARG A 12 -4.65 8.20 -21.93
CA ARG A 12 -3.18 7.93 -21.85
C ARG A 12 -2.77 6.45 -21.94
N ILE A 13 -3.18 5.81 -23.04
CA ILE A 13 -2.90 4.40 -23.36
C ILE A 13 -1.38 4.17 -23.42
N ASP A 14 -0.63 5.21 -23.85
CA ASP A 14 0.82 5.25 -23.87
C ASP A 14 1.45 4.88 -22.51
N ARG A 15 0.89 5.41 -21.42
CA ARG A 15 1.40 5.11 -20.07
C ARG A 15 1.14 3.67 -19.65
N ALA A 16 -0.07 3.16 -19.92
CA ALA A 16 -0.42 1.79 -19.58
C ALA A 16 0.43 0.79 -20.39
N LEU A 17 0.58 1.03 -21.72
CA LEU A 17 1.43 0.24 -22.61
C LEU A 17 2.89 0.26 -22.16
N LYS A 18 3.46 1.44 -21.89
CA LYS A 18 4.84 1.57 -21.41
C LYS A 18 5.05 0.80 -20.11
N PHE A 19 4.08 0.87 -19.20
CA PHE A 19 4.15 0.20 -17.90
C PHE A 19 4.15 -1.33 -18.07
N VAL A 20 3.23 -1.87 -18.87
CA VAL A 20 3.14 -3.31 -19.14
C VAL A 20 4.38 -3.79 -19.90
N TRP A 21 4.87 -3.01 -20.87
CA TRP A 21 6.08 -3.34 -21.62
C TRP A 21 7.32 -3.37 -20.72
N GLN A 22 7.47 -2.43 -19.79
CA GLN A 22 8.59 -2.40 -18.86
C GLN A 22 8.61 -3.60 -17.91
N ALA A 23 7.41 -4.03 -17.47
CA ALA A 23 7.28 -5.14 -16.53
C ALA A 23 7.41 -6.53 -17.18
N ALA A 24 6.88 -6.70 -18.40
CA ALA A 24 6.78 -8.01 -19.04
C ALA A 24 6.97 -7.96 -20.58
N PRO A 25 8.14 -7.56 -21.12
CA PRO A 25 8.32 -7.30 -22.55
C PRO A 25 8.09 -8.53 -23.42
N GLN A 26 8.59 -9.72 -23.02
CA GLN A 26 8.47 -10.96 -23.79
C GLN A 26 7.02 -11.43 -23.93
N TRP A 27 6.28 -11.40 -22.81
CA TRP A 27 4.87 -11.77 -22.79
C TRP A 27 4.00 -10.76 -23.55
N THR A 28 4.36 -9.48 -23.51
CA THR A 28 3.65 -8.43 -24.27
C THR A 28 3.86 -8.62 -25.78
N ALA A 29 5.05 -8.95 -26.22
CA ALA A 29 5.31 -9.25 -27.63
C ALA A 29 4.53 -10.49 -28.09
N LEU A 30 4.55 -11.57 -27.29
CA LEU A 30 3.81 -12.80 -27.59
C LEU A 30 2.30 -12.56 -27.65
N SER A 31 1.72 -11.89 -26.67
CA SER A 31 0.28 -11.58 -26.65
C SER A 31 -0.12 -10.70 -27.82
N THR A 32 0.70 -9.71 -28.21
CA THR A 32 0.44 -8.87 -29.38
C THR A 32 0.42 -9.69 -30.68
N LEU A 33 1.36 -10.61 -30.85
CA LEU A 33 1.38 -11.49 -32.01
C LEU A 33 0.13 -12.38 -32.06
N LEU A 34 -0.22 -13.01 -30.94
CA LEU A 34 -1.39 -13.87 -30.84
C LEU A 34 -2.70 -13.11 -31.08
N LEU A 35 -2.80 -11.87 -30.60
CA LEU A 35 -3.95 -10.99 -30.86
C LEU A 35 -4.16 -10.69 -32.34
N ILE A 36 -3.08 -10.43 -33.08
CA ILE A 36 -3.15 -10.20 -34.53
C ILE A 36 -3.65 -11.47 -35.25
N ILE A 37 -3.09 -12.64 -34.90
CA ILE A 37 -3.52 -13.90 -35.49
C ILE A 37 -5.00 -14.17 -35.17
N GLU A 38 -5.39 -14.09 -33.90
CA GLU A 38 -6.76 -14.37 -33.44
C GLU A 38 -7.79 -13.39 -34.05
N SER A 39 -7.43 -12.14 -34.31
CA SER A 39 -8.34 -11.15 -34.92
C SER A 39 -8.67 -11.46 -36.40
N VAL A 40 -7.81 -12.19 -37.09
CA VAL A 40 -7.99 -12.57 -38.51
C VAL A 40 -8.81 -13.85 -38.68
N ILE A 41 -8.73 -14.78 -37.71
CA ILE A 41 -9.36 -16.11 -37.82
C ILE A 41 -10.88 -16.04 -38.07
N PRO A 42 -11.69 -15.24 -37.37
CA PRO A 42 -13.13 -15.12 -37.62
C PRO A 42 -13.44 -14.68 -39.05
N LEU A 43 -12.66 -13.74 -39.60
CA LEU A 43 -12.84 -13.24 -40.97
C LEU A 43 -12.48 -14.29 -42.02
N ALA A 44 -11.37 -15.02 -41.81
CA ALA A 44 -10.96 -16.13 -42.66
C ALA A 44 -12.01 -17.26 -42.65
N THR A 45 -12.59 -17.55 -41.48
CA THR A 45 -13.66 -18.54 -41.35
C THR A 45 -14.91 -18.14 -42.15
N LEU A 46 -15.31 -16.87 -42.11
CA LEU A 46 -16.42 -16.33 -42.91
C LEU A 46 -16.17 -16.48 -44.41
N TYR A 47 -14.94 -16.22 -44.86
CA TYR A 47 -14.57 -16.40 -46.28
C TYR A 47 -14.62 -17.87 -46.69
N ILE A 48 -14.18 -18.80 -45.86
CA ILE A 48 -14.30 -20.23 -46.14
C ILE A 48 -15.78 -20.64 -46.20
N PHE A 49 -16.64 -20.17 -45.31
CA PHE A 49 -18.09 -20.43 -45.38
C PHE A 49 -18.72 -19.91 -46.66
N LYS A 50 -18.32 -18.71 -47.15
CA LYS A 50 -18.73 -18.21 -48.47
C LYS A 50 -18.41 -19.22 -49.55
N LEU A 51 -17.13 -19.72 -49.60
CA LEU A 51 -16.69 -20.66 -50.61
C LEU A 51 -17.45 -21.97 -50.56
N VAL A 52 -17.75 -22.47 -49.36
CA VAL A 52 -18.55 -23.70 -49.16
C VAL A 52 -19.96 -23.52 -49.73
N VAL A 53 -20.62 -22.40 -49.42
CA VAL A 53 -21.98 -22.13 -49.87
C VAL A 53 -22.03 -21.90 -51.39
N ASP A 54 -21.10 -21.15 -51.97
CA ASP A 54 -21.02 -20.89 -53.40
C ASP A 54 -20.77 -22.19 -54.18
N HIS A 55 -19.94 -23.11 -53.63
CA HIS A 55 -19.70 -24.41 -54.21
C HIS A 55 -20.96 -25.31 -54.23
N LEU A 56 -21.71 -25.30 -53.09
CA LEU A 56 -22.97 -26.05 -52.99
C LEU A 56 -24.10 -25.50 -53.87
N THR A 57 -24.14 -24.20 -54.12
CA THR A 57 -25.23 -23.53 -54.87
C THR A 57 -24.89 -23.32 -56.35
N GLY A 58 -23.60 -23.29 -56.72
CA GLY A 58 -23.13 -23.12 -58.12
C GLY A 58 -23.17 -24.43 -58.92
N THR A 59 -23.22 -25.55 -58.26
CA THR A 59 -23.37 -26.87 -58.93
C THR A 59 -24.84 -27.16 -59.19
N ASN A 60 -25.47 -26.44 -60.13
CA ASN A 60 -26.76 -26.80 -60.65
C ASN A 60 -26.67 -28.19 -61.33
N ALA A 61 -27.22 -29.20 -60.66
CA ALA A 61 -27.69 -30.47 -61.19
C ALA A 61 -26.65 -31.38 -61.92
N SER A 62 -25.60 -31.77 -61.25
CA SER A 62 -25.00 -33.11 -61.37
C SER A 62 -23.92 -33.32 -60.33
N ILE A 63 -24.29 -33.72 -59.12
CA ILE A 63 -23.37 -34.29 -58.13
C ILE A 63 -22.96 -35.67 -58.64
N GLU A 64 -22.21 -35.74 -59.74
CA GLU A 64 -21.73 -36.99 -60.30
C GLU A 64 -20.19 -37.09 -60.35
N SER A 65 -19.44 -36.11 -59.91
CA SER A 65 -17.99 -36.21 -59.92
C SER A 65 -17.39 -36.14 -58.51
N GLY A 66 -16.63 -37.19 -58.12
CA GLY A 66 -15.90 -37.26 -56.85
C GLY A 66 -14.96 -36.08 -56.56
N SER A 67 -14.69 -35.26 -57.56
CA SER A 67 -13.93 -33.99 -57.48
C SER A 67 -14.62 -32.90 -56.64
N ASP A 68 -15.94 -32.83 -56.65
CA ASP A 68 -16.70 -31.82 -55.92
C ASP A 68 -16.72 -32.12 -54.41
N PHE A 69 -16.85 -33.42 -54.07
CA PHE A 69 -16.76 -33.85 -52.67
C PHE A 69 -15.34 -33.64 -52.09
N GLN A 70 -14.31 -33.87 -52.91
CA GLN A 70 -12.92 -33.64 -52.48
C GLN A 70 -12.65 -32.14 -52.21
N SER A 71 -13.12 -31.26 -53.07
CA SER A 71 -12.99 -29.81 -52.88
C SER A 71 -13.70 -29.31 -51.60
N LEU A 72 -14.93 -29.81 -51.36
CA LEU A 72 -15.71 -29.49 -50.16
C LEU A 72 -15.05 -30.03 -48.91
N SER A 73 -14.51 -31.24 -48.94
CA SER A 73 -13.81 -31.82 -47.79
C SER A 73 -12.55 -31.04 -47.42
N ILE A 74 -11.81 -30.48 -48.38
CA ILE A 74 -10.66 -29.61 -48.15
C ILE A 74 -11.09 -28.32 -47.47
N LEU A 75 -12.17 -27.68 -47.89
CA LEU A 75 -12.69 -26.47 -47.27
C LEU A 75 -13.15 -26.72 -45.82
N ILE A 76 -13.82 -27.83 -45.56
CA ILE A 76 -14.23 -28.22 -44.20
C ILE A 76 -13.00 -28.51 -43.33
N ALA A 77 -11.99 -29.21 -43.87
CA ALA A 77 -10.73 -29.44 -43.15
C ALA A 77 -9.99 -28.13 -42.82
N ALA A 78 -10.00 -27.15 -43.76
CA ALA A 78 -9.43 -25.82 -43.52
C ALA A 78 -10.19 -25.07 -42.43
N ALA A 79 -11.53 -25.13 -42.42
CA ALA A 79 -12.34 -24.53 -41.37
C ALA A 79 -12.05 -25.16 -39.98
N LEU A 80 -11.92 -26.48 -39.93
CA LEU A 80 -11.52 -27.21 -38.72
C LEU A 80 -10.11 -26.79 -38.25
N GLY A 81 -9.17 -26.65 -39.19
CA GLY A 81 -7.81 -26.19 -38.91
C GLY A 81 -7.80 -24.78 -38.29
N LEU A 82 -8.60 -23.86 -38.83
CA LEU A 82 -8.76 -22.51 -38.25
C LEU A 82 -9.40 -22.54 -36.85
N ALA A 83 -10.38 -23.41 -36.62
CA ALA A 83 -11.01 -23.56 -35.32
C ALA A 83 -10.03 -24.09 -34.26
N ILE A 84 -9.21 -25.08 -34.63
CA ILE A 84 -8.13 -25.60 -33.74
C ILE A 84 -7.09 -24.52 -33.48
N LEU A 85 -6.69 -23.76 -34.50
CA LEU A 85 -5.74 -22.65 -34.36
C LEU A 85 -6.29 -21.57 -33.44
N SER A 86 -7.56 -21.19 -33.55
CA SER A 86 -8.23 -20.25 -32.66
C SER A 86 -8.21 -20.73 -31.21
N ASN A 87 -8.58 -21.97 -30.96
CA ASN A 87 -8.53 -22.57 -29.62
C ASN A 87 -7.11 -22.55 -29.04
N LEU A 88 -6.09 -22.83 -29.85
CA LEU A 88 -4.69 -22.77 -29.44
C LEU A 88 -4.27 -21.33 -29.12
N CYS A 89 -4.58 -20.37 -30.01
CA CYS A 89 -4.30 -18.97 -29.80
C CYS A 89 -4.97 -18.43 -28.53
N ASN A 90 -6.23 -18.75 -28.29
CA ASN A 90 -6.96 -18.35 -27.09
C ASN A 90 -6.36 -18.93 -25.82
N ALA A 91 -5.96 -20.21 -25.83
CA ALA A 91 -5.29 -20.84 -24.69
C ALA A 91 -3.94 -20.20 -24.38
N LEU A 92 -3.11 -19.96 -25.42
CA LEU A 92 -1.81 -19.30 -25.27
C LEU A 92 -1.95 -17.84 -24.86
N LEU A 93 -2.94 -17.12 -25.39
CA LEU A 93 -3.24 -15.76 -25.02
C LEU A 93 -3.69 -15.66 -23.55
N GLY A 94 -4.53 -16.59 -23.10
CA GLY A 94 -4.94 -16.71 -21.70
C GLY A 94 -3.73 -16.89 -20.79
N TYR A 95 -2.84 -17.81 -21.11
CA TYR A 95 -1.60 -18.05 -20.35
C TYR A 95 -0.66 -16.84 -20.35
N ALA A 96 -0.48 -16.20 -21.52
CA ALA A 96 0.34 -15.00 -21.62
C ALA A 96 -0.20 -13.84 -20.76
N ASN A 97 -1.52 -13.62 -20.77
CA ASN A 97 -2.19 -12.61 -19.96
C ASN A 97 -2.06 -12.89 -18.46
N GLU A 98 -2.13 -14.15 -18.05
CA GLU A 98 -1.92 -14.53 -16.64
C GLU A 98 -0.49 -14.24 -16.19
N MET A 99 0.52 -14.64 -16.96
CA MET A 99 1.92 -14.34 -16.66
C MET A 99 2.21 -12.84 -16.64
N GLN A 100 1.69 -12.10 -17.62
CA GLN A 100 1.78 -10.62 -17.60
C GLN A 100 1.16 -10.03 -16.34
N THR A 101 0.01 -10.51 -15.92
CA THR A 101 -0.70 -10.01 -14.74
C THR A 101 0.15 -10.14 -13.49
N HIS A 102 0.78 -11.30 -13.28
CA HIS A 102 1.67 -11.53 -12.14
C HIS A 102 2.90 -10.61 -12.19
N LEU A 103 3.61 -10.58 -13.30
CA LEU A 103 4.82 -9.76 -13.45
C LEU A 103 4.54 -8.26 -13.29
N VAL A 104 3.42 -7.77 -13.83
CA VAL A 104 3.02 -6.37 -13.69
C VAL A 104 2.57 -6.06 -12.26
N ALA A 105 1.90 -7.01 -11.58
CA ALA A 105 1.54 -6.86 -10.17
C ALA A 105 2.78 -6.77 -9.27
N ASP A 106 3.74 -7.66 -9.45
CA ASP A 106 5.01 -7.65 -8.72
C ASP A 106 5.79 -6.35 -8.97
N HIS A 107 5.85 -5.90 -10.22
CA HIS A 107 6.51 -4.64 -10.56
C HIS A 107 5.82 -3.43 -9.90
N MET A 108 4.48 -3.38 -9.90
CA MET A 108 3.73 -2.32 -9.21
C MET A 108 3.97 -2.34 -7.69
N GLN A 109 3.94 -3.52 -7.08
CA GLN A 109 4.21 -3.67 -5.65
C GLN A 109 5.63 -3.22 -5.31
N HIS A 110 6.61 -3.62 -6.10
CA HIS A 110 8.00 -3.21 -5.93
C HIS A 110 8.17 -1.68 -6.01
N LEU A 111 7.52 -1.01 -6.98
CA LEU A 111 7.55 0.45 -7.08
C LEU A 111 6.93 1.13 -5.85
N VAL A 112 5.80 0.61 -5.37
CA VAL A 112 5.14 1.12 -4.16
C VAL A 112 6.02 0.90 -2.93
N GLN A 113 6.63 -0.27 -2.78
CA GLN A 113 7.56 -0.59 -1.68
C GLN A 113 8.80 0.32 -1.71
N ALA A 114 9.46 0.42 -2.86
CA ALA A 114 10.64 1.27 -3.03
C ALA A 114 10.36 2.75 -2.72
N LYS A 115 9.19 3.24 -3.14
CA LYS A 115 8.75 4.60 -2.78
C LYS A 115 8.45 4.73 -1.30
N SER A 116 7.73 3.76 -0.70
CA SER A 116 7.36 3.77 0.72
C SER A 116 8.59 3.78 1.64
N ILE A 117 9.63 3.00 1.31
CA ILE A 117 10.90 2.98 2.06
C ILE A 117 11.56 4.37 2.07
N ASN A 118 11.44 5.11 0.98
CA ASN A 118 12.07 6.42 0.79
C ASN A 118 11.17 7.60 1.14
N MET A 119 9.97 7.37 1.69
CA MET A 119 9.04 8.43 2.08
C MET A 119 9.35 8.98 3.47
N ASP A 120 9.13 10.28 3.64
CA ASP A 120 9.25 10.94 4.93
C ASP A 120 8.14 10.56 5.89
N LEU A 121 8.43 10.57 7.20
CA LEU A 121 7.48 10.22 8.25
C LEU A 121 6.21 11.09 8.21
N ALA A 122 6.34 12.35 7.82
CA ALA A 122 5.23 13.30 7.64
C ALA A 122 4.09 12.75 6.76
N TYR A 123 4.42 11.92 5.77
CA TYR A 123 3.41 11.30 4.89
C TYR A 123 2.54 10.27 5.59
N TYR A 124 3.12 9.53 6.54
CA TYR A 124 2.40 8.52 7.32
C TYR A 124 1.53 9.16 8.40
N GLU A 125 1.93 10.31 8.92
CA GLU A 125 1.23 11.03 9.99
C GLU A 125 0.14 11.98 9.47
N HIS A 126 0.19 12.38 8.18
CA HIS A 126 -0.80 13.30 7.60
C HIS A 126 -1.96 12.55 6.93
N PRO A 127 -3.24 12.74 7.35
CA PRO A 127 -4.38 11.94 6.90
C PRO A 127 -4.58 11.91 5.38
N LYS A 128 -4.44 13.05 4.68
CA LYS A 128 -4.62 13.13 3.22
C LYS A 128 -3.52 12.38 2.46
N SER A 129 -2.31 12.36 2.98
CA SER A 129 -1.17 11.69 2.37
C SER A 129 -1.23 10.19 2.61
N TYR A 130 -1.60 9.77 3.81
CA TYR A 130 -1.87 8.39 4.17
C TYR A 130 -2.95 7.74 3.27
N ASP A 131 -4.01 8.49 2.93
CA ASP A 131 -5.05 8.00 2.01
C ASP A 131 -4.50 7.66 0.61
N LYS A 132 -3.52 8.44 0.10
CA LYS A 132 -2.89 8.18 -1.20
C LYS A 132 -2.02 6.90 -1.15
N LEU A 133 -1.20 6.76 -0.12
CA LEU A 133 -0.39 5.57 0.11
C LEU A 133 -1.26 4.31 0.23
N HIS A 134 -2.26 4.37 1.11
CA HIS A 134 -3.15 3.23 1.35
C HIS A 134 -3.91 2.80 0.09
N ARG A 135 -4.31 3.75 -0.75
CA ARG A 135 -4.95 3.47 -2.04
C ARG A 135 -3.97 2.81 -3.00
N ALA A 136 -2.74 3.33 -3.10
CA ALA A 136 -1.70 2.74 -3.94
C ALA A 136 -1.38 1.29 -3.50
N GLN A 137 -1.17 1.04 -2.22
CA GLN A 137 -0.89 -0.29 -1.67
C GLN A 137 -2.02 -1.30 -1.94
N ARG A 138 -3.28 -0.88 -1.78
CA ARG A 138 -4.43 -1.77 -1.91
C ARG A 138 -4.74 -2.14 -3.35
N GLU A 139 -4.54 -1.20 -4.28
CA GLU A 139 -4.94 -1.38 -5.67
C GLU A 139 -3.81 -1.97 -6.53
N ALA A 140 -2.56 -1.81 -6.13
CA ALA A 140 -1.41 -2.35 -6.86
C ALA A 140 -1.51 -3.86 -7.17
N PRO A 141 -1.99 -4.76 -6.28
CA PRO A 141 -2.09 -6.17 -6.58
C PRO A 141 -3.20 -6.53 -7.57
N SER A 142 -4.31 -5.79 -7.61
CA SER A 142 -5.53 -6.17 -8.34
C SER A 142 -5.73 -5.41 -9.66
N ARG A 143 -5.16 -4.23 -9.81
CA ARG A 143 -5.33 -3.40 -11.02
C ARG A 143 -4.62 -3.93 -12.27
N PRO A 144 -3.46 -4.60 -12.19
CA PRO A 144 -2.79 -5.17 -13.37
C PRO A 144 -3.70 -6.07 -14.19
N LEU A 145 -4.45 -6.96 -13.54
CA LEU A 145 -5.41 -7.84 -14.23
C LEU A 145 -6.44 -7.05 -15.06
N ARG A 146 -6.97 -5.96 -14.50
CA ARG A 146 -7.97 -5.12 -15.18
C ARG A 146 -7.37 -4.34 -16.34
N ILE A 147 -6.12 -3.85 -16.19
CA ILE A 147 -5.40 -3.13 -17.24
C ILE A 147 -5.13 -4.08 -18.42
N ILE A 148 -4.52 -5.23 -18.16
CA ILE A 148 -4.16 -6.20 -19.18
C ILE A 148 -5.40 -6.73 -19.88
N SER A 149 -6.42 -7.18 -19.13
CA SER A 149 -7.66 -7.66 -19.72
C SER A 149 -8.37 -6.58 -20.55
N GLY A 150 -8.39 -5.33 -20.10
CA GLY A 150 -8.97 -4.22 -20.85
C GLY A 150 -8.20 -3.92 -22.14
N MET A 151 -6.88 -3.97 -22.11
CA MET A 151 -6.03 -3.76 -23.30
C MET A 151 -6.20 -4.89 -24.31
N THR A 152 -6.17 -6.15 -23.85
CA THR A 152 -6.36 -7.33 -24.68
C THR A 152 -7.75 -7.32 -25.35
N GLU A 153 -8.81 -7.05 -24.54
CA GLU A 153 -10.18 -6.98 -25.03
C GLU A 153 -10.36 -5.85 -26.07
N LEU A 154 -9.78 -4.67 -25.82
CA LEU A 154 -9.81 -3.57 -26.76
C LEU A 154 -9.05 -3.88 -28.04
N ALA A 155 -7.82 -4.39 -27.95
CA ALA A 155 -6.98 -4.66 -29.12
C ALA A 155 -7.61 -5.74 -30.01
N LEU A 156 -8.00 -6.90 -29.43
CA LEU A 156 -8.60 -8.00 -30.18
C LEU A 156 -9.88 -7.55 -30.90
N ASN A 157 -10.82 -6.96 -30.14
CA ASN A 157 -12.11 -6.63 -30.70
C ASN A 157 -12.04 -5.44 -31.67
N SER A 158 -11.12 -4.48 -31.47
CA SER A 158 -10.91 -3.37 -32.41
C SER A 158 -10.34 -3.86 -33.75
N LEU A 159 -9.35 -4.76 -33.73
CA LEU A 159 -8.77 -5.35 -34.94
C LEU A 159 -9.82 -6.18 -35.69
N THR A 160 -10.56 -7.03 -34.98
CA THR A 160 -11.65 -7.83 -35.57
C THR A 160 -12.75 -6.94 -36.17
N LEU A 161 -13.11 -5.85 -35.47
CA LEU A 161 -14.10 -4.87 -35.92
C LEU A 161 -13.66 -4.16 -37.22
N VAL A 162 -12.40 -3.74 -37.29
CA VAL A 162 -11.82 -3.13 -38.50
C VAL A 162 -11.90 -4.10 -39.69
N GLY A 163 -11.52 -5.36 -39.46
CA GLY A 163 -11.62 -6.39 -40.50
C GLY A 163 -13.06 -6.68 -40.92
N ALA A 164 -14.01 -6.75 -39.99
CA ALA A 164 -15.42 -6.93 -40.28
C ALA A 164 -16.00 -5.73 -41.10
N PHE A 165 -15.61 -4.50 -40.73
CA PHE A 165 -15.98 -3.31 -41.50
C PHE A 165 -15.36 -3.31 -42.90
N ALA A 166 -14.12 -3.76 -43.06
CA ALA A 166 -13.51 -3.88 -44.39
C ALA A 166 -14.31 -4.83 -45.29
N LEU A 167 -14.78 -5.97 -44.77
CA LEU A 167 -15.66 -6.88 -45.51
C LEU A 167 -17.02 -6.24 -45.84
N LEU A 168 -17.63 -5.54 -44.87
CA LEU A 168 -18.93 -4.86 -45.13
C LEU A 168 -18.81 -3.70 -46.13
N LEU A 169 -17.68 -2.98 -46.17
CA LEU A 169 -17.41 -1.95 -47.16
C LEU A 169 -17.32 -2.50 -48.60
N MET A 170 -16.93 -3.77 -48.76
CA MET A 170 -16.96 -4.43 -50.09
C MET A 170 -18.39 -4.68 -50.57
N PHE A 171 -19.38 -4.70 -49.68
CA PHE A 171 -20.79 -4.81 -49.99
C PHE A 171 -21.41 -3.44 -50.22
N ASP A 172 -21.52 -2.64 -49.16
CA ASP A 172 -22.08 -1.29 -49.23
C ASP A 172 -21.64 -0.46 -48.02
N TRP A 173 -21.15 0.76 -48.26
CA TRP A 173 -20.71 1.68 -47.18
C TRP A 173 -21.85 2.15 -46.27
N ILE A 174 -23.11 2.14 -46.77
CA ILE A 174 -24.29 2.52 -45.99
C ILE A 174 -24.45 1.63 -44.76
N VAL A 175 -24.22 0.31 -44.90
CA VAL A 175 -24.32 -0.66 -43.79
C VAL A 175 -23.34 -0.31 -42.67
N VAL A 176 -22.11 0.08 -43.04
CA VAL A 176 -21.08 0.47 -42.05
C VAL A 176 -21.49 1.74 -41.32
N ILE A 177 -22.02 2.74 -42.05
CA ILE A 177 -22.49 3.99 -41.41
C ILE A 177 -23.65 3.72 -40.47
N VAL A 178 -24.60 2.87 -40.82
CA VAL A 178 -25.75 2.53 -39.97
C VAL A 178 -25.27 1.85 -38.67
N VAL A 179 -24.34 0.89 -38.74
CA VAL A 179 -23.76 0.22 -37.56
C VAL A 179 -23.01 1.21 -36.69
N LEU A 180 -22.18 2.07 -37.27
CA LEU A 180 -21.45 3.11 -36.52
C LEU A 180 -22.40 4.12 -35.87
N ALA A 181 -23.39 4.64 -36.60
CA ALA A 181 -24.36 5.58 -36.06
C ALA A 181 -25.17 4.99 -34.90
N ALA A 182 -25.58 3.72 -35.01
CA ALA A 182 -26.29 3.01 -33.96
C ALA A 182 -25.43 2.77 -32.70
N SER A 183 -24.11 2.74 -32.82
CA SER A 183 -23.18 2.52 -31.70
C SER A 183 -22.86 3.78 -30.91
N ILE A 184 -23.00 4.98 -31.48
CA ILE A 184 -22.71 6.26 -30.82
C ILE A 184 -23.49 6.43 -29.49
N PRO A 185 -24.82 6.24 -29.44
CA PRO A 185 -25.57 6.35 -28.19
C PRO A 185 -25.09 5.38 -27.11
N VAL A 186 -24.69 4.15 -27.48
CA VAL A 186 -24.16 3.14 -26.58
C VAL A 186 -22.83 3.60 -25.99
N LEU A 187 -21.93 4.17 -26.80
CA LEU A 187 -20.64 4.71 -26.35
C LEU A 187 -20.83 5.86 -25.35
N ILE A 188 -21.63 6.86 -25.72
CA ILE A 188 -21.90 8.03 -24.86
C ILE A 188 -22.47 7.59 -23.51
N TYR A 189 -23.39 6.65 -23.52
CA TYR A 189 -23.96 6.10 -22.31
C TYR A 189 -22.90 5.41 -21.44
N ARG A 190 -22.05 4.55 -21.99
CA ARG A 190 -21.01 3.83 -21.25
C ARG A 190 -20.00 4.78 -20.61
N ILE A 191 -19.58 5.83 -21.32
CA ILE A 191 -18.69 6.85 -20.78
C ILE A 191 -19.35 7.56 -19.58
N LYS A 192 -20.59 7.98 -19.70
CA LYS A 192 -21.33 8.63 -18.61
C LYS A 192 -21.52 7.71 -17.39
N TYR A 193 -21.74 6.43 -17.63
CA TYR A 193 -21.85 5.45 -16.53
C TYR A 193 -20.50 5.25 -15.80
N ALA A 194 -19.41 5.12 -16.54
CA ALA A 194 -18.07 5.00 -15.95
C ALA A 194 -17.71 6.25 -15.12
N GLU A 195 -18.04 7.45 -15.62
CA GLU A 195 -17.85 8.71 -14.89
C GLU A 195 -18.69 8.77 -13.61
N ALA A 196 -19.98 8.42 -13.68
CA ALA A 196 -20.87 8.40 -12.52
C ALA A 196 -20.40 7.40 -11.46
N LEU A 197 -19.92 6.22 -11.86
CA LEU A 197 -19.37 5.22 -10.95
C LEU A 197 -18.08 5.71 -10.28
N TYR A 198 -17.21 6.37 -11.04
CA TYR A 198 -15.99 6.97 -10.50
C TYR A 198 -16.29 8.06 -9.46
N GLN A 199 -17.22 8.97 -9.75
CA GLN A 199 -17.63 10.01 -8.80
C GLN A 199 -18.22 9.39 -7.53
N LEU A 200 -19.07 8.37 -7.65
CA LEU A 200 -19.59 7.65 -6.48
C LEU A 200 -18.48 7.06 -5.61
N HIS A 201 -17.51 6.39 -6.21
CA HIS A 201 -16.37 5.84 -5.47
C HIS A 201 -15.56 6.92 -4.77
N ARG A 202 -15.35 8.06 -5.43
CA ARG A 202 -14.66 9.21 -4.85
C ARG A 202 -15.41 9.80 -3.65
N GLU A 203 -16.72 10.03 -3.78
CA GLU A 203 -17.55 10.59 -2.70
C GLU A 203 -17.70 9.64 -1.52
N LYS A 204 -17.78 8.32 -1.77
CA LYS A 204 -17.98 7.30 -0.73
C LYS A 204 -16.68 6.79 -0.12
N THR A 205 -15.51 7.30 -0.52
CA THR A 205 -14.22 6.85 0.03
C THR A 205 -14.16 6.92 1.56
N ALA A 206 -14.69 7.99 2.17
CA ALA A 206 -14.75 8.13 3.62
C ALA A 206 -15.67 7.07 4.27
N SER A 207 -16.84 6.81 3.69
CA SER A 207 -17.79 5.79 4.17
C SER A 207 -17.23 4.38 4.01
N GLU A 208 -16.52 4.08 2.91
CA GLU A 208 -15.85 2.80 2.70
C GLU A 208 -14.72 2.57 3.71
N ARG A 209 -13.95 3.63 4.04
CA ARG A 209 -12.92 3.59 5.08
C ARG A 209 -13.52 3.30 6.45
N LEU A 210 -14.60 3.99 6.81
CA LEU A 210 -15.30 3.78 8.08
C LEU A 210 -15.90 2.38 8.17
N SER A 211 -16.50 1.88 7.09
CA SER A 211 -16.99 0.50 7.01
C SER A 211 -15.88 -0.52 7.25
N ARG A 212 -14.69 -0.31 6.65
CA ARG A 212 -13.53 -1.17 6.84
C ARG A 212 -13.03 -1.13 8.28
N TYR A 213 -12.89 0.06 8.85
CA TYR A 213 -12.52 0.23 10.26
C TYR A 213 -13.45 -0.56 11.19
N PHE A 214 -14.76 -0.48 11.00
CA PHE A 214 -15.70 -1.26 11.79
C PHE A 214 -15.54 -2.77 11.60
N ASN A 215 -15.24 -3.21 10.37
CA ASN A 215 -14.94 -4.62 10.13
C ASN A 215 -13.65 -5.04 10.86
N GLU A 216 -12.58 -4.27 10.79
CA GLU A 216 -11.31 -4.53 11.49
C GLU A 216 -11.50 -4.59 13.00
N VAL A 217 -12.30 -3.69 13.58
CA VAL A 217 -12.60 -3.71 15.04
C VAL A 217 -13.16 -5.07 15.48
N ILE A 218 -14.00 -5.69 14.66
CA ILE A 218 -14.67 -6.96 15.02
C ILE A 218 -13.77 -8.18 14.71
N THR A 219 -12.94 -8.10 13.66
CA THR A 219 -12.27 -9.27 13.07
C THR A 219 -10.80 -9.39 13.44
N THR A 220 -10.16 -8.35 14.02
CA THR A 220 -8.75 -8.40 14.40
C THR A 220 -8.54 -8.97 15.80
N ALA A 221 -7.45 -9.73 15.96
CA ALA A 221 -7.09 -10.35 17.23
C ALA A 221 -6.78 -9.31 18.33
N GLU A 222 -6.17 -8.18 17.97
CA GLU A 222 -5.79 -7.11 18.90
C GLU A 222 -6.98 -6.56 19.68
N LYS A 223 -8.11 -6.35 19.01
CA LYS A 223 -9.33 -5.76 19.58
C LYS A 223 -10.32 -6.80 20.10
N ALA A 224 -10.09 -8.08 19.82
CA ALA A 224 -11.01 -9.15 20.15
C ALA A 224 -11.32 -9.28 21.64
N LYS A 225 -10.37 -8.94 22.52
CA LYS A 225 -10.54 -8.99 23.98
C LYS A 225 -11.58 -7.98 24.45
N GLU A 226 -11.45 -6.72 24.02
CA GLU A 226 -12.35 -5.63 24.42
C GLU A 226 -13.75 -5.81 23.80
N VAL A 227 -13.83 -6.20 22.52
CA VAL A 227 -15.09 -6.49 21.85
C VAL A 227 -15.92 -7.54 22.64
N ARG A 228 -15.24 -8.56 23.19
CA ARG A 228 -15.90 -9.61 24.00
C ARG A 228 -16.18 -9.15 25.42
N ALA A 229 -15.22 -8.50 26.08
CA ALA A 229 -15.35 -8.07 27.45
C ALA A 229 -16.49 -7.03 27.63
N PHE A 230 -16.61 -6.10 26.71
CA PHE A 230 -17.65 -5.05 26.75
C PHE A 230 -18.89 -5.40 25.94
N GLY A 231 -18.90 -6.49 25.18
CA GLY A 231 -20.08 -6.96 24.44
C GLY A 231 -20.56 -6.04 23.31
N PHE A 232 -19.76 -5.07 22.84
CA PHE A 232 -20.19 -4.09 21.85
C PHE A 232 -20.12 -4.59 20.39
N GLY A 233 -19.77 -5.86 20.16
CA GLY A 233 -19.71 -6.44 18.82
C GLY A 233 -20.95 -6.20 17.97
N PRO A 234 -22.19 -6.49 18.48
CA PRO A 234 -23.41 -6.23 17.74
C PRO A 234 -23.63 -4.75 17.36
N LEU A 235 -23.25 -3.81 18.23
CA LEU A 235 -23.34 -2.38 17.95
C LEU A 235 -22.48 -1.99 16.72
N ILE A 236 -21.23 -2.47 16.69
CA ILE A 236 -20.32 -2.19 15.57
C ILE A 236 -20.77 -2.88 14.29
N ALA A 237 -21.27 -4.14 14.39
CA ALA A 237 -21.83 -4.86 13.25
C ALA A 237 -23.06 -4.14 12.64
N ASN A 238 -23.93 -3.57 13.47
CA ASN A 238 -25.06 -2.79 13.00
C ASN A 238 -24.60 -1.50 12.28
N ARG A 239 -23.64 -0.75 12.85
CA ARG A 239 -23.08 0.44 12.20
C ARG A 239 -22.40 0.10 10.86
N PHE A 240 -21.66 -1.01 10.80
CA PHE A 240 -21.12 -1.52 9.55
C PHE A 240 -22.24 -1.76 8.53
N SER A 241 -23.30 -2.46 8.94
CA SER A 241 -24.43 -2.80 8.07
C SER A 241 -25.16 -1.56 7.56
N GLU A 242 -25.39 -0.55 8.40
CA GLU A 242 -26.01 0.73 8.02
C GLU A 242 -25.20 1.45 6.92
N ILE A 243 -23.89 1.55 7.09
CA ILE A 243 -23.01 2.17 6.08
C ILE A 243 -23.04 1.36 4.77
N ARG A 244 -22.99 0.02 4.86
CA ARG A 244 -23.06 -0.86 3.68
C ARG A 244 -24.41 -0.73 2.96
N LEU A 245 -25.50 -0.61 3.69
CA LEU A 245 -26.82 -0.35 3.11
C LEU A 245 -26.86 0.99 2.37
N MET A 246 -26.31 2.06 2.96
CA MET A 246 -26.25 3.39 2.34
C MET A 246 -25.41 3.37 1.05
N ILE A 247 -24.25 2.71 1.06
CA ILE A 247 -23.40 2.56 -0.13
C ILE A 247 -24.13 1.75 -1.21
N ARG A 248 -24.78 0.63 -0.82
CA ARG A 248 -25.54 -0.24 -1.73
C ARG A 248 -26.73 0.48 -2.34
N ALA A 249 -27.48 1.28 -1.56
CA ALA A 249 -28.60 2.06 -2.07
C ALA A 249 -28.15 3.07 -3.15
N SER A 250 -27.02 3.75 -2.93
CA SER A 250 -26.45 4.66 -3.92
C SER A 250 -26.02 3.93 -5.21
N LEU A 251 -25.37 2.77 -5.07
CA LEU A 251 -25.00 1.91 -6.20
C LEU A 251 -26.23 1.41 -6.96
N HIS A 252 -27.27 0.99 -6.24
CA HIS A 252 -28.52 0.48 -6.84
C HIS A 252 -29.20 1.55 -7.71
N LEU A 253 -29.26 2.80 -7.24
CA LEU A 253 -29.86 3.91 -7.99
C LEU A 253 -29.09 4.19 -9.30
N ILE A 254 -27.75 4.30 -9.23
CA ILE A 254 -26.90 4.54 -10.39
C ILE A 254 -26.99 3.37 -11.37
N SER A 255 -26.82 2.13 -10.87
CA SER A 255 -26.87 0.93 -11.71
C SER A 255 -28.25 0.70 -12.32
N GLY A 256 -29.33 0.93 -11.57
CA GLY A 256 -30.70 0.75 -12.07
C GLY A 256 -31.04 1.72 -13.23
N GLN A 257 -30.63 3.01 -13.09
CA GLN A 257 -30.78 3.98 -14.19
C GLN A 257 -29.89 3.60 -15.38
N ALA A 258 -28.71 3.11 -15.08
CA ALA A 258 -27.75 2.68 -16.09
C ALA A 258 -28.31 1.52 -16.92
N TYR A 259 -28.71 0.40 -16.29
CA TYR A 259 -29.22 -0.76 -17.02
C TYR A 259 -30.49 -0.46 -17.82
N ARG A 260 -31.35 0.42 -17.32
CA ARG A 260 -32.53 0.87 -18.09
C ARG A 260 -32.15 1.64 -19.36
N ARG A 261 -31.17 2.56 -19.26
CA ARG A 261 -30.66 3.29 -20.44
C ARG A 261 -29.92 2.37 -21.40
N GLN A 262 -29.15 1.43 -20.87
CA GLN A 262 -28.48 0.41 -21.66
C GLN A 262 -29.46 -0.42 -22.47
N PHE A 263 -30.55 -0.89 -21.85
CA PHE A 263 -31.59 -1.64 -22.55
C PHE A 263 -32.19 -0.85 -23.72
N ILE A 264 -32.50 0.43 -23.53
CA ILE A 264 -33.05 1.29 -24.58
C ILE A 264 -32.04 1.48 -25.71
N THR A 265 -30.78 1.81 -25.39
CA THR A 265 -29.76 2.07 -26.42
C THR A 265 -29.37 0.80 -27.18
N GLU A 266 -29.29 -0.35 -26.52
CA GLU A 266 -28.98 -1.62 -27.17
C GLU A 266 -30.16 -2.13 -28.00
N SER A 267 -31.40 -1.89 -27.57
CA SER A 267 -32.58 -2.22 -28.38
C SER A 267 -32.64 -1.36 -29.64
N THR A 268 -32.35 -0.06 -29.58
CA THR A 268 -32.28 0.81 -30.79
C THR A 268 -31.17 0.39 -31.73
N ALA A 269 -30.00 -0.02 -31.19
CA ALA A 269 -28.92 -0.57 -32.01
C ALA A 269 -29.30 -1.90 -32.68
N ALA A 270 -30.05 -2.76 -31.98
CA ALA A 270 -30.57 -4.00 -32.54
C ALA A 270 -31.55 -3.72 -33.72
N PHE A 271 -32.48 -2.77 -33.58
CA PHE A 271 -33.39 -2.38 -34.68
C PHE A 271 -32.61 -1.92 -35.91
N ALA A 272 -31.63 -1.05 -35.73
CA ALA A 272 -30.77 -0.58 -36.85
C ALA A 272 -30.00 -1.78 -37.48
N GLY A 273 -29.54 -2.69 -36.67
CA GLY A 273 -28.84 -3.86 -37.10
C GLY A 273 -29.69 -4.84 -37.92
N TYR A 274 -30.87 -5.15 -37.46
CA TYR A 274 -31.81 -5.98 -38.23
C TYR A 274 -32.31 -5.27 -39.50
N GLY A 275 -32.39 -3.93 -39.50
CA GLY A 275 -32.63 -3.17 -40.71
C GLY A 275 -31.52 -3.32 -41.76
N ALA A 276 -30.27 -3.27 -41.35
CA ALA A 276 -29.13 -3.55 -42.21
C ALA A 276 -29.13 -5.01 -42.74
N LEU A 277 -29.51 -5.97 -41.91
CA LEU A 277 -29.69 -7.35 -42.34
C LEU A 277 -30.77 -7.50 -43.40
N ALA A 278 -31.95 -6.85 -43.22
CA ALA A 278 -33.02 -6.85 -44.19
C ALA A 278 -32.57 -6.27 -45.56
N PHE A 279 -31.68 -5.25 -45.53
CA PHE A 279 -31.07 -4.70 -46.73
C PHE A 279 -30.13 -5.69 -47.43
N ILE A 280 -29.33 -6.44 -46.73
CA ILE A 280 -28.47 -7.54 -47.27
C ILE A 280 -29.33 -8.61 -47.92
N VAL A 281 -30.39 -9.04 -47.26
CA VAL A 281 -31.33 -10.07 -47.79
C VAL A 281 -32.06 -9.53 -49.04
N TYR A 282 -32.47 -8.26 -49.03
CA TYR A 282 -33.09 -7.62 -50.22
C TYR A 282 -32.14 -7.64 -51.44
N ALA A 283 -30.87 -7.30 -51.27
CA ALA A 283 -29.85 -7.37 -52.30
C ALA A 283 -29.66 -8.79 -52.87
N THR A 284 -29.74 -9.80 -51.98
CA THR A 284 -29.69 -11.23 -52.41
C THR A 284 -30.88 -11.59 -53.30
N VAL A 285 -32.11 -11.19 -52.90
CA VAL A 285 -33.31 -11.48 -53.67
C VAL A 285 -33.27 -10.81 -55.07
N GLN A 286 -32.67 -9.59 -55.12
CA GLN A 286 -32.42 -8.90 -56.38
C GLN A 286 -31.30 -9.53 -57.24
N LYS A 287 -30.69 -10.63 -56.78
CA LYS A 287 -29.57 -11.33 -57.46
C LYS A 287 -28.33 -10.46 -57.71
N SER A 288 -28.15 -9.41 -56.92
CA SER A 288 -26.95 -8.55 -56.97
C SER A 288 -25.75 -9.15 -56.26
N ILE A 289 -25.96 -10.15 -55.39
CA ILE A 289 -24.92 -10.91 -54.65
C ILE A 289 -25.24 -12.40 -54.64
N SER A 290 -24.20 -13.25 -54.48
CA SER A 290 -24.35 -14.69 -54.37
C SER A 290 -24.89 -15.11 -52.99
N LEU A 291 -25.39 -16.35 -52.85
CA LEU A 291 -25.80 -16.90 -51.56
C LEU A 291 -24.61 -17.02 -50.60
N GLY A 292 -23.41 -17.37 -51.08
CA GLY A 292 -22.20 -17.40 -50.28
C GLY A 292 -21.77 -16.01 -49.82
N GLU A 293 -21.91 -14.98 -50.66
CA GLU A 293 -21.68 -13.60 -50.29
C GLU A 293 -22.67 -13.11 -49.23
N THR A 294 -23.93 -13.51 -49.33
CA THR A 294 -24.94 -13.24 -48.32
C THR A 294 -24.53 -13.79 -46.92
N VAL A 295 -24.09 -15.05 -46.87
CA VAL A 295 -23.63 -15.67 -45.64
C VAL A 295 -22.39 -14.94 -45.06
N MET A 296 -21.45 -14.59 -45.94
CA MET A 296 -20.25 -13.86 -45.53
C MET A 296 -20.58 -12.46 -44.97
N TYR A 297 -21.41 -11.64 -45.67
CA TYR A 297 -21.76 -10.30 -45.20
C TYR A 297 -22.65 -10.32 -43.96
N PHE A 298 -23.56 -11.31 -43.85
CA PHE A 298 -24.32 -11.52 -42.61
C PHE A 298 -23.42 -11.89 -41.47
N GLY A 299 -22.48 -12.83 -41.67
CA GLY A 299 -21.48 -13.20 -40.67
C GLY A 299 -20.58 -12.03 -40.29
N ALA A 300 -20.09 -11.24 -41.26
CA ALA A 300 -19.29 -10.04 -41.00
C ALA A 300 -20.08 -9.00 -40.17
N PHE A 301 -21.37 -8.82 -40.46
CA PHE A 301 -22.27 -7.98 -39.71
C PHE A 301 -22.41 -8.47 -38.24
N GLN A 302 -22.61 -9.78 -38.02
CA GLN A 302 -22.67 -10.37 -36.68
C GLN A 302 -21.35 -10.20 -35.90
N VAL A 303 -20.22 -10.41 -36.57
CA VAL A 303 -18.88 -10.19 -36.00
C VAL A 303 -18.69 -8.71 -35.64
N ALA A 304 -19.13 -7.78 -36.52
CA ALA A 304 -19.04 -6.35 -36.24
C ALA A 304 -19.83 -5.95 -34.98
N ILE A 305 -21.08 -6.41 -34.84
CA ILE A 305 -21.92 -6.11 -33.68
C ILE A 305 -21.34 -6.76 -32.41
N SER A 306 -20.91 -8.03 -32.47
CA SER A 306 -20.36 -8.74 -31.32
C SER A 306 -19.03 -8.17 -30.83
N SER A 307 -18.18 -7.64 -31.72
CA SER A 307 -16.91 -6.99 -31.39
C SER A 307 -17.06 -5.55 -30.92
N LEU A 308 -18.11 -4.85 -31.32
CA LEU A 308 -18.33 -3.46 -30.98
C LEU A 308 -18.55 -3.25 -29.48
N ARG A 309 -19.37 -4.09 -28.85
CA ARG A 309 -19.67 -4.00 -27.40
C ARG A 309 -18.42 -4.19 -26.53
N PRO A 310 -17.58 -5.22 -26.71
CA PRO A 310 -16.31 -5.39 -25.99
C PRO A 310 -15.32 -4.26 -26.26
N THR A 311 -15.23 -3.76 -27.51
CA THR A 311 -14.38 -2.58 -27.84
C THR A 311 -14.74 -1.38 -26.96
N LEU A 312 -16.03 -1.03 -26.89
CA LEU A 312 -16.52 0.09 -26.09
C LEU A 312 -16.33 -0.17 -24.58
N SER A 313 -16.47 -1.43 -24.13
CA SER A 313 -16.21 -1.84 -22.75
C SER A 313 -14.72 -1.72 -22.41
N GLY A 314 -13.85 -2.16 -23.30
CA GLY A 314 -12.40 -2.04 -23.16
C GLY A 314 -11.94 -0.60 -23.01
N LEU A 315 -12.48 0.32 -23.83
CA LEU A 315 -12.23 1.76 -23.70
C LEU A 315 -12.64 2.31 -22.32
N ALA A 316 -13.82 1.94 -21.82
CA ALA A 316 -14.30 2.38 -20.52
C ALA A 316 -13.42 1.83 -19.37
N LYS A 317 -13.01 0.55 -19.45
CA LYS A 317 -12.08 -0.08 -18.49
C LYS A 317 -10.72 0.62 -18.50
N LEU A 318 -10.18 0.96 -19.67
CA LEU A 318 -8.91 1.66 -19.77
C LEU A 318 -9.00 3.07 -19.20
N TYR A 319 -10.09 3.79 -19.42
CA TYR A 319 -10.32 5.10 -18.80
C TYR A 319 -10.31 5.02 -17.28
N GLU A 320 -11.06 4.07 -16.67
CA GLU A 320 -11.07 3.83 -15.23
C GLU A 320 -9.67 3.52 -14.69
N ASN A 321 -8.94 2.64 -15.39
CA ASN A 321 -7.60 2.22 -14.99
C ASN A 321 -6.57 3.35 -15.12
N ASN A 322 -6.73 4.25 -16.08
CA ASN A 322 -5.85 5.41 -16.25
C ASN A 322 -6.00 6.41 -15.09
N LEU A 323 -7.22 6.59 -14.57
CA LEU A 323 -7.44 7.40 -13.35
C LEU A 323 -6.68 6.82 -12.15
N PHE A 324 -6.63 5.50 -12.03
CA PHE A 324 -5.83 4.83 -11.01
C PHE A 324 -4.32 5.04 -11.25
N LEU A 325 -3.84 4.84 -12.47
CA LEU A 325 -2.42 5.07 -12.80
C LEU A 325 -2.00 6.51 -12.50
N SER A 326 -2.87 7.49 -12.75
CA SER A 326 -2.63 8.88 -12.38
C SER A 326 -2.40 9.03 -10.86
N THR A 327 -3.24 8.39 -10.03
CA THR A 327 -3.08 8.40 -8.56
C THR A 327 -1.79 7.71 -8.12
N LEU A 328 -1.43 6.60 -8.76
CA LEU A 328 -0.15 5.91 -8.49
C LEU A 328 1.04 6.81 -8.85
N TYR A 329 1.03 7.45 -10.01
CA TYR A 329 2.09 8.38 -10.40
C TYR A 329 2.15 9.62 -9.50
N GLU A 330 1.02 10.16 -9.05
CA GLU A 330 1.00 11.20 -8.02
C GLU A 330 1.70 10.74 -6.74
N PHE A 331 1.44 9.51 -6.31
CA PHE A 331 2.12 8.93 -5.15
C PHE A 331 3.63 8.75 -5.39
N LEU A 332 4.02 8.19 -6.53
CA LEU A 332 5.43 7.96 -6.87
C LEU A 332 6.24 9.27 -6.99
N ASN A 333 5.61 10.34 -7.47
CA ASN A 333 6.23 11.65 -7.69
C ASN A 333 6.19 12.58 -6.47
N VAL A 334 5.71 12.11 -5.32
CA VAL A 334 5.73 12.90 -4.09
C VAL A 334 7.17 13.32 -3.76
N PRO A 335 7.46 14.64 -3.61
CA PRO A 335 8.80 15.09 -3.25
C PRO A 335 9.15 14.71 -1.82
N LYS A 336 10.43 14.53 -1.52
CA LYS A 336 10.92 14.39 -0.16
C LYS A 336 10.87 15.75 0.55
N SER A 337 10.36 15.78 1.77
CA SER A 337 10.39 16.97 2.64
C SER A 337 11.74 17.08 3.35
N VAL A 338 12.41 15.95 3.58
CA VAL A 338 13.74 15.85 4.18
C VAL A 338 14.69 15.26 3.13
N PRO A 339 15.25 16.09 2.22
CA PRO A 339 16.13 15.60 1.16
C PRO A 339 17.56 15.39 1.66
N ASP A 340 18.28 14.48 0.99
CA ASP A 340 19.73 14.41 1.12
C ASP A 340 20.38 15.65 0.49
N PRO A 341 21.50 16.17 1.04
CA PRO A 341 22.21 17.27 0.43
C PRO A 341 22.89 16.85 -0.87
N LEU A 342 23.05 17.80 -1.81
CA LEU A 342 23.72 17.53 -3.09
C LEU A 342 25.21 17.11 -2.91
N HIS A 343 25.87 17.66 -1.89
CA HIS A 343 27.25 17.36 -1.53
C HIS A 343 27.31 16.96 -0.06
N PRO A 344 27.03 15.69 0.29
CA PRO A 344 27.01 15.24 1.67
C PRO A 344 28.40 15.29 2.30
N MET A 345 28.45 15.80 3.52
CA MET A 345 29.65 15.72 4.37
C MET A 345 29.66 14.36 5.09
N ALA A 346 30.85 13.86 5.41
CA ALA A 346 30.98 12.68 6.26
C ALA A 346 30.61 13.02 7.70
N VAL A 347 29.86 12.14 8.37
CA VAL A 347 29.57 12.29 9.79
C VAL A 347 30.86 12.09 10.59
N PRO A 348 31.24 13.02 11.47
CA PRO A 348 32.47 12.89 12.26
C PRO A 348 32.39 11.68 13.18
N ARG A 349 33.52 10.94 13.28
CA ARG A 349 33.66 9.80 14.19
C ARG A 349 35.10 9.69 14.67
N PRO A 350 35.39 9.72 15.99
CA PRO A 350 34.46 10.02 17.11
C PRO A 350 34.05 11.50 17.14
N TRP A 351 32.90 11.80 17.79
CA TRP A 351 32.50 13.18 18.04
C TRP A 351 33.47 13.88 18.98
N ARG A 352 33.75 15.17 18.72
CA ARG A 352 34.69 15.98 19.50
C ARG A 352 34.00 17.00 20.40
N SER A 353 33.02 17.70 19.84
CA SER A 353 32.23 18.75 20.53
C SER A 353 30.83 18.25 20.90
N GLY A 354 30.38 17.17 20.26
CA GLY A 354 29.08 16.56 20.49
C GLY A 354 27.95 17.16 19.65
N LEU A 355 26.72 16.95 20.09
CA LEU A 355 25.51 17.44 19.44
C LEU A 355 25.02 18.73 20.12
N ARG A 356 24.66 19.74 19.32
CA ARG A 356 24.11 21.01 19.80
C ARG A 356 22.84 21.33 19.04
N VAL A 357 21.80 21.77 19.79
CA VAL A 357 20.54 22.31 19.29
C VAL A 357 20.56 23.81 19.56
N GLU A 358 20.29 24.63 18.54
CA GLU A 358 20.40 26.09 18.61
C GLU A 358 19.12 26.75 18.11
N ASN A 359 18.39 27.44 19.01
CA ASN A 359 17.18 28.23 18.74
C ASN A 359 16.14 27.47 17.90
N LEU A 360 15.96 26.20 18.19
CA LEU A 360 15.14 25.30 17.40
C LEU A 360 13.66 25.50 17.71
N SER A 361 12.87 25.81 16.68
CA SER A 361 11.41 25.81 16.75
C SER A 361 10.81 24.89 15.69
N PHE A 362 9.66 24.27 16.01
CA PHE A 362 9.06 23.28 15.12
C PHE A 362 7.54 23.17 15.31
N HIS A 363 6.83 23.01 14.18
CA HIS A 363 5.43 22.58 14.12
C HIS A 363 5.26 21.40 13.16
N TYR A 364 4.27 20.54 13.41
CA TYR A 364 3.99 19.43 12.49
C TYR A 364 3.34 19.93 11.19
N PRO A 365 3.71 19.38 10.03
CA PRO A 365 3.11 19.75 8.75
C PRO A 365 1.58 19.64 8.76
N GLY A 366 0.89 20.69 8.31
CA GLY A 366 -0.57 20.77 8.30
C GLY A 366 -1.22 21.21 9.62
N THR A 367 -0.44 21.66 10.59
CA THR A 367 -0.92 22.29 11.83
C THR A 367 -0.27 23.65 11.97
N ASP A 368 -1.00 24.64 12.49
CA ASP A 368 -0.45 25.97 12.80
C ASP A 368 0.03 26.07 14.27
N ARG A 369 -0.08 24.97 15.02
CA ARG A 369 0.28 24.94 16.43
C ARG A 369 1.76 24.57 16.58
N PRO A 370 2.63 25.49 17.02
CA PRO A 370 4.01 25.15 17.31
C PRO A 370 4.10 24.22 18.54
N ILE A 371 5.05 23.28 18.48
CA ILE A 371 5.25 22.25 19.52
C ILE A 371 6.54 22.52 20.30
N LEU A 372 7.57 23.04 19.63
CA LEU A 372 8.85 23.39 20.25
C LEU A 372 9.16 24.86 19.93
N HIS A 373 9.70 25.57 20.92
CA HIS A 373 9.99 27.00 20.84
C HIS A 373 11.41 27.28 21.36
N ASP A 374 12.26 27.83 20.52
CA ASP A 374 13.60 28.32 20.83
C ASP A 374 14.43 27.38 21.71
N ILE A 375 14.40 26.10 21.41
CA ILE A 375 15.12 25.06 22.15
C ILE A 375 16.63 25.24 21.98
N VAL A 376 17.33 25.33 23.11
CA VAL A 376 18.80 25.37 23.18
C VAL A 376 19.28 24.27 24.12
N MET A 377 19.97 23.24 23.58
CA MET A 377 20.54 22.15 24.37
C MET A 377 21.85 21.65 23.79
N THR A 378 22.64 20.99 24.60
CA THR A 378 23.90 20.38 24.19
C THR A 378 24.03 18.99 24.80
N ILE A 379 24.54 18.03 24.03
CA ILE A 379 24.93 16.68 24.48
C ILE A 379 26.42 16.54 24.16
N ARG A 380 27.26 16.50 25.19
CA ARG A 380 28.71 16.37 25.02
C ARG A 380 29.09 14.93 24.68
N PRO A 381 30.25 14.67 24.09
CA PRO A 381 30.72 13.30 23.86
C PRO A 381 30.82 12.50 25.15
N GLY A 382 30.18 11.32 25.18
CA GLY A 382 30.16 10.44 26.37
C GLY A 382 29.23 10.91 27.51
N GLU A 383 28.49 12.02 27.34
CA GLU A 383 27.55 12.54 28.34
C GLU A 383 26.21 11.79 28.28
N ILE A 384 25.67 11.41 29.42
CA ILE A 384 24.31 10.87 29.58
C ILE A 384 23.39 12.03 30.00
N VAL A 385 22.50 12.44 29.12
CA VAL A 385 21.55 13.52 29.33
C VAL A 385 20.16 12.97 29.57
N ALA A 386 19.43 13.48 30.54
CA ALA A 386 18.01 13.20 30.73
C ALA A 386 17.13 14.35 30.25
N LEU A 387 16.01 14.05 29.59
CA LEU A 387 14.96 14.99 29.23
C LEU A 387 13.68 14.65 29.99
N VAL A 388 13.27 15.56 30.87
CA VAL A 388 12.12 15.42 31.75
C VAL A 388 11.05 16.45 31.37
N GLY A 389 9.80 16.18 31.66
CA GLY A 389 8.71 17.14 31.43
C GLY A 389 7.35 16.45 31.39
N ARG A 390 6.29 17.23 31.47
CA ARG A 390 4.91 16.74 31.44
C ARG A 390 4.55 16.07 30.11
N ASN A 391 3.50 15.26 30.12
CA ASN A 391 2.99 14.65 28.87
C ASN A 391 2.57 15.76 27.89
N GLY A 392 2.95 15.61 26.61
CA GLY A 392 2.65 16.59 25.57
C GLY A 392 3.59 17.82 25.56
N SER A 393 4.67 17.83 26.35
CA SER A 393 5.63 18.95 26.35
C SER A 393 6.53 19.03 25.11
N GLY A 394 6.57 17.98 24.25
CA GLY A 394 7.36 17.96 23.02
C GLY A 394 8.57 17.02 23.02
N LYS A 395 8.78 16.20 24.07
CA LYS A 395 9.95 15.29 24.20
C LYS A 395 10.13 14.35 23.01
N THR A 396 9.11 13.61 22.64
CA THR A 396 9.15 12.69 21.48
C THR A 396 9.33 13.46 20.15
N THR A 397 8.83 14.69 20.05
CA THR A 397 9.05 15.56 18.89
C THR A 397 10.52 15.93 18.75
N LEU A 398 11.18 16.27 19.86
CA LEU A 398 12.62 16.56 19.86
C LEU A 398 13.43 15.32 19.43
N THR A 399 13.07 14.12 19.91
CA THR A 399 13.72 12.86 19.47
C THR A 399 13.57 12.65 17.95
N LYS A 400 12.40 12.91 17.38
CA LYS A 400 12.17 12.81 15.93
C LYS A 400 13.06 13.78 15.15
N LEU A 401 13.26 15.02 15.63
CA LEU A 401 14.15 16.01 15.02
C LEU A 401 15.62 15.62 15.14
N LEU A 402 16.05 15.09 16.28
CA LEU A 402 17.41 14.58 16.48
C LEU A 402 17.75 13.41 15.52
N CYS A 403 16.76 12.56 15.20
CA CYS A 403 16.88 11.51 14.19
C CYS A 403 16.70 12.02 12.73
N ARG A 404 16.54 13.33 12.55
CA ARG A 404 16.23 13.96 11.27
C ARG A 404 15.08 13.25 10.53
N LEU A 405 14.01 12.86 11.28
CA LEU A 405 12.74 12.41 10.69
C LEU A 405 11.91 13.61 10.20
N TYR A 406 12.21 14.80 10.74
CA TYR A 406 11.75 16.11 10.32
C TYR A 406 12.93 17.08 10.36
N ASP A 407 12.91 18.10 9.52
CA ASP A 407 13.80 19.25 9.65
C ASP A 407 13.08 20.34 10.48
N PRO A 408 13.77 21.14 11.31
CA PRO A 408 13.18 22.22 12.09
C PRO A 408 12.72 23.38 11.19
N ASP A 409 11.71 24.15 11.66
CA ASP A 409 11.23 25.35 10.96
C ASP A 409 12.25 26.49 11.07
N THR A 410 12.80 26.69 12.27
CA THR A 410 13.87 27.64 12.55
C THR A 410 14.94 27.01 13.41
N GLY A 411 16.12 27.63 13.43
CA GLY A 411 17.27 27.10 14.15
C GLY A 411 17.96 25.95 13.43
N GLN A 412 18.82 25.27 14.16
CA GLN A 412 19.61 24.16 13.63
C GLN A 412 19.99 23.14 14.70
N ILE A 413 20.29 21.93 14.24
CA ILE A 413 20.92 20.88 15.03
C ILE A 413 22.26 20.57 14.40
N THR A 414 23.33 20.63 15.19
CA THR A 414 24.69 20.42 14.69
C THR A 414 25.40 19.29 15.40
N ILE A 415 26.26 18.56 14.69
CA ILE A 415 27.25 17.62 15.23
C ILE A 415 28.63 18.20 14.92
N ASP A 416 29.42 18.45 15.96
CA ASP A 416 30.74 19.10 15.86
C ASP A 416 30.72 20.39 15.04
N GLY A 417 29.64 21.18 15.14
CA GLY A 417 29.44 22.45 14.43
C GLY A 417 28.91 22.30 13.00
N THR A 418 28.72 21.10 12.50
CA THR A 418 28.12 20.85 11.17
C THR A 418 26.63 20.54 11.30
N ASP A 419 25.79 21.27 10.58
CA ASP A 419 24.33 21.07 10.58
C ASP A 419 23.96 19.66 10.08
N LEU A 420 22.97 19.01 10.70
CA LEU A 420 22.48 17.67 10.31
C LEU A 420 22.04 17.63 8.85
N ARG A 421 21.57 18.75 8.30
CA ARG A 421 21.12 18.87 6.90
C ARG A 421 22.24 18.69 5.89
N ASN A 422 23.50 18.81 6.33
CA ASN A 422 24.68 18.63 5.49
C ASN A 422 25.19 17.19 5.42
N PHE A 423 24.65 16.27 6.23
CA PHE A 423 25.01 14.86 6.20
C PHE A 423 24.03 14.06 5.33
N LYS A 424 24.49 12.96 4.73
CA LYS A 424 23.60 11.96 4.14
C LYS A 424 22.75 11.34 5.25
N ILE A 425 21.43 11.24 5.04
CA ILE A 425 20.49 10.78 6.07
C ILE A 425 20.83 9.38 6.58
N GLU A 426 21.22 8.49 5.68
CA GLU A 426 21.59 7.11 6.01
C GLU A 426 22.82 7.06 6.93
N ASP A 427 23.89 7.84 6.62
CA ASP A 427 25.10 7.89 7.40
C ASP A 427 24.85 8.53 8.77
N LEU A 428 24.08 9.63 8.81
CA LEU A 428 23.67 10.28 10.06
C LEU A 428 22.92 9.30 10.96
N ARG A 429 21.89 8.63 10.43
CA ARG A 429 21.12 7.65 11.18
C ARG A 429 21.92 6.40 11.53
N GLY A 430 23.01 6.14 10.82
CA GLY A 430 24.02 5.14 11.17
C GLY A 430 24.65 5.39 12.54
N GLU A 431 24.85 6.65 12.90
CA GLU A 431 25.48 7.07 14.16
C GLU A 431 24.48 7.27 15.31
N ILE A 432 23.19 6.95 15.10
CA ILE A 432 22.11 7.11 16.09
C ILE A 432 21.42 5.77 16.31
N SER A 433 21.40 5.29 17.54
CA SER A 433 20.52 4.21 17.99
C SER A 433 19.29 4.79 18.68
N VAL A 434 18.10 4.30 18.38
CA VAL A 434 16.87 4.85 18.97
C VAL A 434 15.91 3.74 19.42
N VAL A 435 15.30 3.94 20.59
CA VAL A 435 14.14 3.17 21.07
C VAL A 435 13.02 4.18 21.31
N TYR A 436 11.96 4.08 20.51
CA TYR A 436 10.76 4.90 20.70
C TYR A 436 9.83 4.28 21.73
N GLN A 437 8.97 5.07 22.34
CA GLN A 437 7.94 4.64 23.28
C GLN A 437 7.00 3.60 22.67
N ASP A 438 6.62 3.78 21.39
CA ASP A 438 5.79 2.91 20.57
C ASP A 438 6.64 1.99 19.66
N PHE A 439 7.61 1.31 20.20
CA PHE A 439 8.54 0.47 19.44
C PHE A 439 7.84 -0.60 18.59
N GLY A 440 8.39 -0.87 17.40
CA GLY A 440 7.87 -1.87 16.46
C GLY A 440 8.04 -3.30 16.97
N ARG A 441 6.95 -4.09 16.88
CA ARG A 441 6.93 -5.55 17.15
C ARG A 441 6.91 -6.26 15.80
N TYR A 442 8.03 -6.91 15.45
CA TYR A 442 8.16 -7.57 14.16
C TYR A 442 7.99 -9.08 14.32
N HIS A 443 7.09 -9.67 13.55
CA HIS A 443 6.79 -11.10 13.56
C HIS A 443 7.88 -11.88 12.80
N MET A 444 9.08 -11.84 13.34
CA MET A 444 10.31 -12.47 12.85
C MET A 444 10.96 -13.23 13.99
N THR A 445 12.03 -13.96 13.74
CA THR A 445 12.81 -14.60 14.82
C THR A 445 13.40 -13.56 15.78
N ALA A 446 13.74 -13.95 17.00
CA ALA A 446 14.39 -13.04 17.95
C ALA A 446 15.73 -12.52 17.39
N ARG A 447 16.49 -13.39 16.72
CA ARG A 447 17.74 -13.06 16.03
C ARG A 447 17.52 -11.97 14.98
N GLU A 448 16.61 -12.17 14.04
CA GLU A 448 16.28 -11.19 13.01
C GLU A 448 15.79 -9.87 13.61
N ASN A 449 14.95 -9.93 14.67
CA ASN A 449 14.52 -8.72 15.38
C ASN A 449 15.68 -7.87 15.90
N ILE A 450 16.72 -8.51 16.44
CA ILE A 450 17.93 -7.79 16.90
C ILE A 450 18.73 -7.28 15.71
N MET A 451 18.93 -8.10 14.66
CA MET A 451 19.65 -7.75 13.46
C MET A 451 19.05 -6.54 12.71
N LEU A 452 17.74 -6.26 12.87
CA LEU A 452 17.14 -5.04 12.28
C LEU A 452 17.83 -3.75 12.74
N GLY A 453 18.51 -3.75 13.90
CA GLY A 453 19.33 -2.62 14.33
C GLY A 453 20.61 -2.42 13.49
N ARG A 454 21.14 -3.49 12.92
CA ARG A 454 22.34 -3.52 12.07
C ARG A 454 22.22 -4.64 11.03
N PRO A 455 21.50 -4.38 9.91
CA PRO A 455 21.11 -5.42 8.95
C PRO A 455 22.25 -6.06 8.17
N ASP A 456 23.43 -5.46 8.21
CA ASP A 456 24.65 -5.87 7.48
C ASP A 456 25.48 -6.95 8.21
N ILE A 457 25.16 -7.27 9.49
CA ILE A 457 25.89 -8.29 10.24
C ILE A 457 25.45 -9.70 9.88
N ALA A 458 26.37 -10.65 10.04
CA ALA A 458 26.06 -12.07 9.86
C ALA A 458 25.12 -12.59 10.97
N PRO A 459 24.27 -13.60 10.69
CA PRO A 459 23.35 -14.15 11.69
C PRO A 459 24.02 -14.76 12.93
N ASP A 460 25.27 -15.15 12.83
CA ASP A 460 26.09 -15.72 13.90
C ASP A 460 27.01 -14.69 14.58
N ASP A 461 26.89 -13.40 14.26
CA ASP A 461 27.70 -12.35 14.86
C ASP A 461 27.52 -12.30 16.39
N PRO A 462 28.62 -12.33 17.16
CA PRO A 462 28.57 -12.32 18.64
C PRO A 462 27.89 -11.07 19.22
N SER A 463 27.87 -9.95 18.49
CA SER A 463 27.21 -8.72 18.91
C SER A 463 25.72 -8.88 19.14
N ILE A 464 25.06 -9.84 18.48
CA ILE A 464 23.63 -10.15 18.66
C ILE A 464 23.40 -10.67 20.08
N VAL A 465 24.21 -11.62 20.52
CA VAL A 465 24.12 -12.19 21.88
C VAL A 465 24.47 -11.14 22.92
N GLN A 466 25.53 -10.37 22.68
CA GLN A 466 25.96 -9.30 23.57
C GLN A 466 24.89 -8.22 23.75
N ALA A 467 24.24 -7.79 22.68
CA ALA A 467 23.13 -6.84 22.71
C ALA A 467 21.94 -7.38 23.53
N ALA A 468 21.62 -8.67 23.38
CA ALA A 468 20.57 -9.33 24.16
C ALA A 468 20.93 -9.42 25.65
N GLN A 469 22.19 -9.62 25.98
CA GLN A 469 22.71 -9.62 27.38
C GLN A 469 22.59 -8.22 28.00
N TRP A 470 22.99 -7.17 27.29
CA TRP A 470 22.85 -5.80 27.77
C TRP A 470 21.39 -5.39 27.96
N ALA A 471 20.50 -5.84 27.06
CA ALA A 471 19.08 -5.59 27.18
C ALA A 471 18.38 -6.47 28.24
N GLY A 472 19.07 -7.46 28.81
CA GLY A 472 18.52 -8.37 29.83
C GLY A 472 17.45 -9.33 29.30
N ILE A 473 17.54 -9.74 28.01
CA ILE A 473 16.60 -10.71 27.41
C ILE A 473 17.27 -12.04 27.05
N HIS A 474 18.60 -12.12 27.08
CA HIS A 474 19.36 -13.31 26.69
C HIS A 474 18.88 -14.60 27.36
N ASP A 475 18.78 -14.60 28.69
CA ASP A 475 18.41 -15.78 29.49
C ASP A 475 16.99 -16.29 29.20
N TYR A 476 16.11 -15.38 28.76
CA TYR A 476 14.78 -15.75 28.28
C TYR A 476 14.85 -16.39 26.89
N LEU A 477 15.58 -15.78 25.96
CA LEU A 477 15.66 -16.26 24.59
C LEU A 477 16.27 -17.66 24.48
N ILE A 478 17.31 -17.98 25.26
CA ILE A 478 17.94 -19.32 25.21
C ILE A 478 17.02 -20.43 25.74
N ARG A 479 15.99 -20.11 26.52
CA ARG A 479 15.02 -21.08 27.05
C ARG A 479 13.89 -21.36 26.07
N LEU A 480 13.75 -20.57 24.98
CA LEU A 480 12.74 -20.80 23.99
C LEU A 480 13.03 -22.08 23.18
N PRO A 481 12.01 -22.74 22.61
CA PRO A 481 12.16 -24.03 21.90
C PRO A 481 13.24 -24.06 20.82
N LYS A 482 13.40 -22.94 20.10
CA LYS A 482 14.41 -22.74 19.03
C LYS A 482 15.44 -21.66 19.40
N GLY A 483 15.54 -21.28 20.69
CA GLY A 483 16.41 -20.21 21.14
C GLY A 483 16.17 -18.90 20.39
N TYR A 484 17.23 -18.29 19.90
CA TYR A 484 17.18 -17.06 19.10
C TYR A 484 16.43 -17.19 17.77
N ASP A 485 16.24 -18.40 17.25
CA ASP A 485 15.55 -18.66 15.99
C ASP A 485 14.04 -18.94 16.19
N THR A 486 13.52 -18.74 17.40
CA THR A 486 12.08 -18.76 17.67
C THR A 486 11.42 -17.52 17.11
N VAL A 487 10.29 -17.68 16.39
CA VAL A 487 9.52 -16.58 15.82
C VAL A 487 8.70 -15.87 16.92
N MET A 488 8.82 -14.56 17.00
CA MET A 488 8.14 -13.73 18.02
C MET A 488 6.71 -13.37 17.57
N SER A 489 5.83 -14.36 17.52
CA SER A 489 4.40 -14.15 17.18
C SER A 489 3.60 -15.45 17.35
N ARG A 490 2.39 -15.37 17.87
CA ARG A 490 1.41 -16.48 17.86
C ARG A 490 0.72 -16.71 16.52
N THR A 491 0.94 -15.83 15.56
CA THR A 491 0.31 -15.93 14.23
C THR A 491 0.90 -17.07 13.41
N PHE A 492 2.13 -17.48 13.72
CA PHE A 492 2.83 -18.57 13.03
C PHE A 492 2.86 -19.82 13.92
N ALA A 493 2.81 -21.00 13.28
CA ALA A 493 3.04 -22.25 13.97
C ALA A 493 4.44 -22.23 14.60
N ASP A 494 4.61 -22.74 15.82
CA ASP A 494 5.85 -22.73 16.60
C ASP A 494 6.35 -21.32 17.01
N GLY A 495 5.52 -20.30 16.92
CA GLY A 495 5.86 -18.96 17.36
C GLY A 495 5.46 -18.70 18.82
N GLU A 496 6.21 -17.85 19.50
CA GLU A 496 5.99 -17.44 20.89
C GLU A 496 5.60 -15.97 21.00
N GLU A 497 4.67 -15.67 21.90
CA GLU A 497 4.25 -14.28 22.17
C GLU A 497 5.02 -13.75 23.39
N LEU A 498 5.71 -12.65 23.20
CA LEU A 498 6.41 -11.97 24.26
C LEU A 498 5.45 -11.09 25.10
N SER A 499 5.71 -10.99 26.40
CA SER A 499 5.11 -9.94 27.22
C SER A 499 5.58 -8.55 26.77
N ILE A 500 4.86 -7.48 27.14
CA ILE A 500 5.22 -6.11 26.79
C ILE A 500 6.65 -5.78 27.24
N GLY A 501 7.04 -6.16 28.47
CA GLY A 501 8.39 -5.94 28.97
C GLY A 501 9.46 -6.73 28.22
N GLN A 502 9.16 -7.95 27.76
CA GLN A 502 10.08 -8.73 26.92
C GLN A 502 10.22 -8.11 25.52
N TRP A 503 9.13 -7.64 24.92
CA TRP A 503 9.18 -6.88 23.68
C TRP A 503 10.02 -5.61 23.81
N GLN A 504 9.91 -4.90 24.93
CA GLN A 504 10.71 -3.72 25.22
C GLN A 504 12.20 -4.05 25.32
N LYS A 505 12.56 -5.15 26.04
CA LYS A 505 13.94 -5.65 26.09
C LYS A 505 14.47 -6.06 24.72
N LEU A 506 13.64 -6.66 23.87
CA LEU A 506 14.04 -7.01 22.50
C LEU A 506 14.26 -5.76 21.64
N ALA A 507 13.44 -4.71 21.80
CA ALA A 507 13.64 -3.42 21.14
C ALA A 507 14.92 -2.72 21.62
N LEU A 508 15.27 -2.82 22.91
CA LEU A 508 16.55 -2.36 23.44
C LEU A 508 17.74 -3.13 22.84
N ALA A 509 17.65 -4.46 22.73
CA ALA A 509 18.70 -5.26 22.09
C ALA A 509 18.92 -4.84 20.62
N ARG A 510 17.83 -4.52 19.89
CA ARG A 510 17.87 -3.96 18.53
C ARG A 510 18.63 -2.63 18.46
N ALA A 511 18.48 -1.76 19.45
CA ALA A 511 19.23 -0.51 19.51
C ALA A 511 20.69 -0.72 19.88
N PHE A 512 20.98 -1.67 20.76
CA PHE A 512 22.32 -1.89 21.32
C PHE A 512 23.27 -2.67 20.41
N VAL A 513 22.73 -3.45 19.45
CA VAL A 513 23.56 -4.14 18.45
C VAL A 513 24.24 -3.15 17.50
N ARG A 514 23.71 -1.92 17.40
CA ARG A 514 24.27 -0.86 16.57
C ARG A 514 25.46 -0.19 17.25
N ASP A 515 26.56 -0.04 16.52
CA ASP A 515 27.74 0.71 16.96
C ASP A 515 27.56 2.20 16.63
N SER A 516 26.72 2.90 17.43
CA SER A 516 26.36 4.32 17.27
C SER A 516 27.05 5.20 18.29
N GLN A 517 27.22 6.48 17.99
CA GLN A 517 27.78 7.47 18.91
C GLN A 517 26.72 8.14 19.81
N LEU A 518 25.45 8.11 19.38
CA LEU A 518 24.31 8.61 20.17
C LEU A 518 23.27 7.52 20.38
N ILE A 519 22.80 7.40 21.62
CA ILE A 519 21.73 6.49 22.01
C ILE A 519 20.54 7.35 22.49
N LEU A 520 19.39 7.21 21.83
CA LEU A 520 18.15 7.90 22.18
C LEU A 520 17.17 6.87 22.75
N LEU A 521 16.75 7.07 23.99
CA LEU A 521 15.82 6.17 24.68
C LEU A 521 14.57 6.95 25.11
N ASP A 522 13.43 6.67 24.51
CA ASP A 522 12.14 7.27 24.87
C ASP A 522 11.34 6.31 25.74
N GLU A 523 11.30 6.53 27.04
CA GLU A 523 10.68 5.71 28.10
C GLU A 523 11.11 4.22 28.08
N PRO A 524 12.43 3.93 28.12
CA PRO A 524 12.96 2.59 27.86
C PRO A 524 12.56 1.53 28.89
N THR A 525 12.07 1.93 30.06
CA THR A 525 11.76 1.05 31.20
C THR A 525 10.31 1.14 31.65
N SER A 526 9.40 1.68 30.84
CA SER A 526 7.98 1.88 31.18
C SER A 526 7.27 0.59 31.66
N SER A 527 7.68 -0.57 31.15
CA SER A 527 7.11 -1.89 31.48
C SER A 527 7.99 -2.73 32.44
N PHE A 528 9.04 -2.15 33.03
CA PHE A 528 9.93 -2.83 33.95
C PHE A 528 9.47 -2.66 35.40
N ASP A 529 9.66 -3.66 36.20
CA ASP A 529 9.60 -3.52 37.65
C ASP A 529 10.86 -2.79 38.19
N ALA A 530 10.85 -2.40 39.46
CA ALA A 530 11.95 -1.61 40.06
C ALA A 530 13.29 -2.35 40.02
N THR A 531 13.29 -3.68 40.19
CA THR A 531 14.51 -4.51 40.18
C THR A 531 15.08 -4.58 38.75
N ALA A 532 14.24 -4.90 37.75
CA ALA A 532 14.66 -4.98 36.38
C ALA A 532 15.14 -3.61 35.85
N GLU A 533 14.53 -2.52 36.31
CA GLU A 533 14.96 -1.16 35.98
C GLU A 533 16.36 -0.84 36.51
N PHE A 534 16.60 -1.16 37.78
CA PHE A 534 17.93 -0.97 38.40
C PHE A 534 19.02 -1.77 37.69
N GLU A 535 18.78 -3.07 37.45
CA GLU A 535 19.73 -3.93 36.74
C GLU A 535 19.97 -3.43 35.29
N PHE A 536 18.95 -2.93 34.65
CA PHE A 536 19.09 -2.36 33.31
C PHE A 536 20.02 -1.16 33.29
N PHE A 537 19.85 -0.21 34.21
CA PHE A 537 20.67 1.00 34.23
C PHE A 537 22.11 0.78 34.63
N GLU A 538 22.38 -0.18 35.51
CA GLU A 538 23.76 -0.60 35.83
C GLU A 538 24.47 -1.11 34.55
N LYS A 539 23.82 -1.98 33.79
CA LYS A 539 24.34 -2.50 32.52
C LYS A 539 24.41 -1.43 31.44
N PHE A 540 23.40 -0.53 31.39
CA PHE A 540 23.35 0.56 30.42
C PHE A 540 24.54 1.53 30.59
N ARG A 541 24.89 1.87 31.82
CA ARG A 541 26.00 2.78 32.08
C ARG A 541 27.35 2.18 31.63
N GLU A 542 27.51 0.88 31.77
CA GLU A 542 28.67 0.17 31.25
C GLU A 542 28.70 0.14 29.71
N MET A 543 27.58 -0.21 29.09
CA MET A 543 27.42 -0.27 27.64
C MET A 543 27.55 1.11 26.97
N ALA A 544 27.08 2.17 27.62
CA ALA A 544 27.13 3.54 27.12
C ALA A 544 28.51 4.22 27.27
N ARG A 545 29.51 3.55 27.90
CA ARG A 545 30.85 4.12 28.01
C ARG A 545 31.43 4.51 26.66
N GLY A 546 31.82 5.80 26.53
CA GLY A 546 32.32 6.38 25.29
C GLY A 546 31.26 6.76 24.25
N ARG A 547 29.98 6.54 24.55
CA ARG A 547 28.86 6.97 23.72
C ARG A 547 28.06 8.04 24.46
N SER A 548 27.44 8.95 23.71
CA SER A 548 26.49 9.91 24.28
C SER A 548 25.11 9.30 24.36
N ALA A 549 24.31 9.68 25.36
CA ALA A 549 22.93 9.21 25.48
C ALA A 549 21.96 10.34 25.81
N LEU A 550 20.75 10.28 25.26
CA LEU A 550 19.60 11.07 25.69
C LEU A 550 18.49 10.12 26.14
N ILE A 551 18.10 10.24 27.41
CA ILE A 551 17.09 9.40 28.02
C ILE A 551 15.87 10.26 28.35
N ILE A 552 14.73 9.95 27.76
CA ILE A 552 13.44 10.50 28.12
C ILE A 552 12.81 9.57 29.13
N SER A 553 12.55 10.05 30.34
CA SER A 553 11.93 9.22 31.38
C SER A 553 11.05 10.06 32.30
N HIS A 554 9.98 9.46 32.76
CA HIS A 554 9.17 9.97 33.87
C HIS A 554 9.59 9.39 35.21
N ARG A 555 10.54 8.45 35.23
CA ARG A 555 11.01 7.77 36.45
C ARG A 555 12.27 8.44 36.94
N PHE A 556 12.19 9.02 38.12
CA PHE A 556 13.32 9.76 38.71
C PHE A 556 14.49 8.87 39.16
N SER A 557 14.24 7.58 39.40
CA SER A 557 15.31 6.56 39.56
C SER A 557 16.28 6.57 38.39
N THR A 558 15.75 6.71 37.18
CA THR A 558 16.49 6.80 35.92
C THR A 558 17.14 8.17 35.72
N VAL A 559 16.37 9.24 35.93
CA VAL A 559 16.79 10.61 35.65
C VAL A 559 17.97 11.03 36.53
N ARG A 560 18.01 10.56 37.80
CA ARG A 560 19.10 10.84 38.75
C ARG A 560 20.47 10.32 38.30
N LEU A 561 20.50 9.36 37.37
CA LEU A 561 21.75 8.79 36.87
C LEU A 561 22.37 9.58 35.72
N ALA A 562 21.67 10.59 35.20
CA ALA A 562 22.15 11.44 34.13
C ALA A 562 23.16 12.48 34.64
N ASP A 563 24.16 12.79 33.80
CA ASP A 563 25.15 13.82 34.08
C ASP A 563 24.53 15.22 34.01
N ARG A 564 23.50 15.37 33.15
CA ARG A 564 22.73 16.61 32.99
C ARG A 564 21.27 16.29 32.71
N ILE A 565 20.39 17.13 33.25
CA ILE A 565 18.95 17.05 33.11
C ILE A 565 18.46 18.35 32.46
N TYR A 566 17.61 18.21 31.42
CA TYR A 566 16.84 19.30 30.84
C TYR A 566 15.36 19.11 31.18
N VAL A 567 14.70 20.19 31.57
CA VAL A 567 13.25 20.19 31.85
C VAL A 567 12.51 20.90 30.73
N LEU A 568 11.64 20.18 30.06
CA LEU A 568 10.82 20.67 28.95
C LEU A 568 9.38 20.86 29.42
N ASP A 569 8.87 22.09 29.35
CA ASP A 569 7.47 22.37 29.64
C ASP A 569 6.87 23.27 28.57
N ALA A 570 5.65 22.91 28.10
CA ALA A 570 4.91 23.63 27.05
C ALA A 570 5.77 24.02 25.83
N GLY A 571 6.71 23.16 25.42
CA GLY A 571 7.57 23.39 24.26
C GLY A 571 8.82 24.24 24.53
N HIS A 572 9.10 24.64 25.76
CA HIS A 572 10.28 25.42 26.15
C HIS A 572 11.18 24.62 27.09
N LEU A 573 12.50 24.75 26.95
CA LEU A 573 13.44 24.31 27.98
C LEU A 573 13.52 25.35 29.09
N ILE A 574 12.99 25.01 30.28
CA ILE A 574 12.81 25.96 31.38
C ILE A 574 13.88 25.80 32.46
N GLU A 575 14.45 24.61 32.64
CA GLU A 575 15.47 24.31 33.64
C GLU A 575 16.53 23.41 33.07
N GLN A 576 17.79 23.56 33.52
CA GLN A 576 18.89 22.63 33.21
C GLN A 576 19.86 22.59 34.42
N GLY A 577 20.39 21.40 34.69
CA GLY A 577 21.37 21.19 35.75
C GLY A 577 21.53 19.70 36.07
N ASN A 578 22.25 19.37 37.12
CA ASN A 578 22.25 18.00 37.66
C ASN A 578 21.09 17.81 38.66
N HIS A 579 20.92 16.61 39.19
CA HIS A 579 19.83 16.28 40.10
C HIS A 579 19.80 17.17 41.35
N GLU A 580 20.97 17.40 41.98
CA GLU A 580 21.09 18.18 43.21
C GLU A 580 20.83 19.67 42.95
N GLU A 581 21.38 20.22 41.88
CA GLU A 581 21.16 21.59 41.47
C GLU A 581 19.68 21.88 41.20
N LEU A 582 18.99 21.02 40.52
CA LEU A 582 17.58 21.18 40.17
C LEU A 582 16.65 20.98 41.38
N LEU A 583 17.01 20.13 42.33
CA LEU A 583 16.28 20.05 43.60
C LEU A 583 16.47 21.32 44.45
N ALA A 584 17.70 21.87 44.48
CA ALA A 584 17.98 23.10 45.21
C ALA A 584 17.32 24.36 44.58
N LEU A 585 17.08 24.34 43.25
CA LEU A 585 16.36 25.40 42.53
C LEU A 585 14.89 25.47 42.94
N ASP A 586 14.33 24.41 43.50
CA ASP A 586 12.93 24.27 43.95
C ASP A 586 11.89 24.62 42.85
N GLY A 587 12.21 24.29 41.61
CA GLY A 587 11.41 24.59 40.41
C GLY A 587 10.52 23.43 39.98
N VAL A 588 10.19 23.40 38.68
CA VAL A 588 9.31 22.38 38.07
C VAL A 588 9.88 20.97 38.24
N TYR A 589 11.20 20.79 38.13
CA TYR A 589 11.86 19.50 38.39
C TYR A 589 11.60 19.01 39.81
N ALA A 590 11.82 19.86 40.81
CA ALA A 590 11.62 19.52 42.21
C ALA A 590 10.16 19.17 42.52
N ASP A 591 9.22 19.85 41.89
CA ASP A 591 7.79 19.55 42.01
C ASP A 591 7.44 18.19 41.42
N LEU A 592 7.90 17.90 40.20
CA LEU A 592 7.69 16.58 39.56
C LEU A 592 8.33 15.46 40.39
N TYR A 593 9.53 15.68 40.91
CA TYR A 593 10.22 14.71 41.78
C TYR A 593 9.41 14.43 43.06
N ARG A 594 8.96 15.48 43.78
CA ARG A 594 8.17 15.35 45.00
C ARG A 594 6.84 14.63 44.77
N GLN A 595 6.15 14.96 43.69
CA GLN A 595 4.91 14.26 43.31
C GLN A 595 5.15 12.77 43.13
N GLN A 596 6.23 12.37 42.47
CA GLN A 596 6.51 10.94 42.30
C GLN A 596 6.99 10.29 43.58
N ALA A 597 7.81 10.97 44.39
CA ALA A 597 8.31 10.44 45.65
C ALA A 597 7.20 10.21 46.69
N SER A 598 6.17 11.08 46.73
CA SER A 598 5.02 10.91 47.63
C SER A 598 4.26 9.62 47.38
N TYR A 599 4.08 9.22 46.13
CA TYR A 599 3.44 7.94 45.80
C TYR A 599 4.19 6.73 46.37
N TYR A 600 5.53 6.76 46.35
CA TYR A 600 6.33 5.64 46.91
C TYR A 600 6.39 5.66 48.44
N GLN A 601 6.23 6.83 49.08
CA GLN A 601 6.21 6.93 50.56
C GLN A 601 4.87 6.45 51.14
N ASP A 602 3.75 6.77 50.49
CA ASP A 602 2.42 6.31 50.92
C ASP A 602 2.26 4.80 50.79
N GLU A 603 2.84 4.15 49.77
CA GLU A 603 2.85 2.70 49.66
C GLU A 603 3.68 2.05 50.77
N SER A 604 4.83 2.61 51.16
CA SER A 604 5.66 2.08 52.24
C SER A 604 5.03 2.24 53.63
N GLN A 605 4.25 3.28 53.84
CA GLN A 605 3.50 3.48 55.10
C GLN A 605 2.25 2.59 55.17
N SER A 606 1.58 2.32 54.07
CA SER A 606 0.44 1.40 54.03
C SER A 606 0.82 -0.05 54.30
N VAL A 607 2.02 -0.47 53.90
CA VAL A 607 2.56 -1.82 54.18
C VAL A 607 2.97 -1.98 55.66
N ASN A 608 3.47 -0.93 56.31
CA ASN A 608 3.85 -0.97 57.72
C ASN A 608 2.65 -0.84 58.71
N ASN A 609 1.51 -0.30 58.28
CA ASN A 609 0.31 -0.17 59.11
C ASN A 609 -0.62 -1.43 59.10
N ASN A 610 -0.36 -2.43 58.26
CA ASN A 610 -1.05 -3.72 58.30
C ASN A 610 -0.38 -4.67 59.32
N ASN A 611 -0.31 -4.25 60.60
CA ASN A 611 -0.24 -5.17 61.72
C ASN A 611 -1.52 -6.01 61.75
N ILE A 612 -1.45 -7.21 61.19
CA ILE A 612 -2.48 -8.23 61.29
C ILE A 612 -2.66 -8.56 62.79
N PRO A 613 -3.83 -8.29 63.39
CA PRO A 613 -4.11 -8.85 64.70
C PRO A 613 -4.12 -10.37 64.57
N ALA A 614 -3.31 -11.03 65.38
CA ALA A 614 -3.29 -12.48 65.49
C ALA A 614 -4.70 -13.03 65.75
N LEU A 615 -5.30 -13.63 64.72
CA LEU A 615 -6.48 -14.52 64.87
C LEU A 615 -6.00 -15.83 65.49
N SER A 616 -5.82 -15.83 66.83
CA SER A 616 -5.76 -17.05 67.61
C SER A 616 -7.19 -17.44 68.03
N THR A 617 -7.52 -18.69 67.74
CA THR A 617 -8.56 -19.50 68.39
C THR A 617 -10.02 -19.13 68.16
N ALA A 618 -10.65 -19.83 67.21
CA ALA A 618 -12.02 -20.36 67.34
C ALA A 618 -12.37 -21.35 66.22
N PHE A 619 -11.83 -22.57 66.30
CA PHE A 619 -12.47 -23.76 65.74
C PHE A 619 -12.34 -24.91 66.78
N SER A 620 -13.33 -24.94 67.70
CA SER A 620 -13.75 -26.13 68.33
C SER A 620 -15.25 -25.97 68.63
N LYS A 621 -16.07 -26.43 67.69
CA LYS A 621 -17.27 -27.30 67.93
C LYS A 621 -17.86 -27.71 66.61
#